data_a839fc4f7628539ba87a9cc8e615e47c
#
_entry.id   a839fc4f7628539ba87a9cc8e615e47c
#
_cell.length_a   1.000
_cell.length_b   1.000
_cell.length_c   1.000
_cell.angle_alpha   90.00
_cell.angle_beta   90.00
_cell.angle_gamma   90.00
#
_symmetry.space_group_name_H-M   'P 1'
#
loop_
_entity.id
_entity.type
_entity.pdbx_description
1 polymer ?
#
loop_
_entity_poly.entity_id
_entity_poly.type
_entity_poly.pdbx_seq_one_letter_code
_entity_poly.pdbx_strand_id
1 'polypeptide(L)'
;FLFGDTDKVLAEARIDTDTDVINLQNDRFALSLNKTNDSLTLTDLSNGYIWNSIVVDGLQDENAEGIAKTNLMSQLIVTYKSAMMTEMTTNSYSDCVRNKTIEYSVDKNTITAVYKFKKLGFSIPVRFSITDEGFTSEIDAKNIIEGENSILSISLLPYFGAAGSKD
;
A
#
# COMPACT_ATOMS: atom_id res chain seq x y z
N PHE A 1 19.56 -38.81 11.49
CA PHE A 1 19.76 -37.34 11.52
C PHE A 1 18.54 -36.68 10.96
N LEU A 2 17.69 -36.23 11.87
CA LEU A 2 16.65 -35.28 11.51
C LEU A 2 17.36 -33.94 11.32
N PHE A 3 17.58 -33.56 10.07
CA PHE A 3 17.71 -32.17 9.77
C PHE A 3 16.35 -31.57 10.08
N GLY A 4 16.26 -30.89 11.22
CA GLY A 4 15.06 -30.14 11.52
C GLY A 4 14.77 -29.27 10.32
N ASP A 5 13.54 -29.36 9.82
CA ASP A 5 12.97 -28.28 9.04
C ASP A 5 13.38 -27.01 9.78
N THR A 6 14.16 -26.19 9.13
CA THR A 6 14.29 -24.81 9.56
C THR A 6 12.87 -24.29 9.43
N ASP A 7 12.13 -24.35 10.55
CA ASP A 7 10.82 -23.75 10.63
C ASP A 7 10.97 -22.35 10.11
N LYS A 8 10.52 -22.13 8.87
CA LYS A 8 10.40 -20.79 8.32
C LYS A 8 9.52 -20.06 9.30
N VAL A 9 10.10 -19.12 10.03
CA VAL A 9 9.33 -18.33 10.96
C VAL A 9 8.32 -17.55 10.17
N LEU A 10 7.08 -18.02 10.20
CA LEU A 10 5.97 -17.34 9.56
C LEU A 10 5.76 -16.01 10.28
N ALA A 11 5.50 -14.96 9.50
CA ALA A 11 5.18 -13.68 10.07
C ALA A 11 3.95 -13.80 10.97
N GLU A 12 4.04 -13.26 12.17
CA GLU A 12 2.91 -13.13 13.06
C GLU A 12 2.11 -11.88 12.71
N ALA A 13 0.82 -12.07 12.46
CA ALA A 13 -0.10 -10.97 12.25
C ALA A 13 -0.65 -10.49 13.61
N ARG A 14 -0.52 -9.20 13.87
CA ARG A 14 -1.12 -8.54 15.02
C ARG A 14 -1.98 -7.38 14.55
N ILE A 15 -3.22 -7.36 14.98
CA ILE A 15 -4.10 -6.22 14.78
C ILE A 15 -4.18 -5.49 16.11
N ASP A 16 -3.65 -4.28 16.14
CA ASP A 16 -3.80 -3.41 17.28
C ASP A 16 -5.15 -2.70 17.18
N THR A 17 -6.07 -3.09 18.04
CA THR A 17 -7.44 -2.54 18.05
C THR A 17 -7.49 -1.12 18.60
N ASP A 18 -6.47 -0.69 19.33
CA ASP A 18 -6.43 0.65 19.93
C ASP A 18 -5.89 1.72 18.97
N THR A 19 -5.14 1.34 17.93
CA THR A 19 -4.42 2.28 17.06
C THR A 19 -4.74 2.17 15.57
N ASP A 20 -5.71 1.37 15.16
CA ASP A 20 -6.00 1.11 13.74
C ASP A 20 -4.78 0.71 12.89
N VAL A 21 -3.83 0.01 13.51
CA VAL A 21 -2.59 -0.42 12.87
C VAL A 21 -2.59 -1.93 12.72
N ILE A 22 -2.21 -2.41 11.53
CA ILE A 22 -1.92 -3.82 11.28
C ILE A 22 -0.41 -4.00 11.33
N ASN A 23 0.06 -4.93 12.14
CA ASN A 23 1.46 -5.29 12.25
C ASN A 23 1.69 -6.73 11.81
N LEU A 24 2.67 -6.95 10.95
CA LEU A 24 3.24 -8.24 10.62
C LEU A 24 4.72 -8.24 11.01
N GLN A 25 5.19 -9.32 11.59
CA GLN A 25 6.59 -9.45 11.96
C GLN A 25 7.08 -10.87 11.79
N ASN A 26 8.27 -11.04 11.24
CA ASN A 26 9.06 -12.25 11.28
C ASN A 26 10.42 -11.96 11.94
N ASP A 27 11.38 -12.89 11.87
CA ASP A 27 12.69 -12.69 12.49
C ASP A 27 13.51 -11.56 11.88
N ARG A 28 13.22 -11.18 10.64
CA ARG A 28 14.00 -10.21 9.89
C ARG A 28 13.31 -8.90 9.63
N PHE A 29 12.01 -8.92 9.39
CA PHE A 29 11.23 -7.75 8.99
C PHE A 29 10.04 -7.50 9.89
N ALA A 30 9.73 -6.22 10.08
CA ALA A 30 8.47 -5.77 10.65
C ALA A 30 7.78 -4.86 9.63
N LEU A 31 6.52 -5.17 9.31
CA LEU A 31 5.68 -4.39 8.42
C LEU A 31 4.49 -3.84 9.21
N SER A 32 4.31 -2.54 9.15
CA SER A 32 3.20 -1.85 9.80
C SER A 32 2.37 -1.11 8.77
N LEU A 33 1.05 -1.30 8.80
CA LEU A 33 0.10 -0.58 7.96
C LEU A 33 -0.83 0.24 8.85
N ASN A 34 -0.83 1.55 8.64
CA ASN A 34 -1.76 2.45 9.31
C ASN A 34 -3.05 2.58 8.48
N LYS A 35 -4.16 2.07 9.00
CA LYS A 35 -5.45 2.10 8.29
C LYS A 35 -6.02 3.51 8.12
N THR A 36 -5.59 4.46 8.93
CA THR A 36 -6.12 5.84 8.87
C THR A 36 -5.66 6.57 7.62
N ASN A 37 -4.38 6.42 7.25
CA ASN A 37 -3.78 7.08 6.10
C ASN A 37 -3.25 6.13 5.03
N ASP A 38 -3.43 4.83 5.22
CA ASP A 38 -2.96 3.77 4.33
C ASP A 38 -1.43 3.72 4.15
N SER A 39 -0.67 4.22 5.11
CA SER A 39 0.79 4.20 5.04
C SER A 39 1.36 2.85 5.47
N LEU A 40 2.40 2.41 4.76
CA LEU A 40 3.22 1.26 5.11
C LEU A 40 4.57 1.72 5.65
N THR A 41 5.03 1.04 6.69
CA THR A 41 6.38 1.18 7.23
C THR A 41 7.00 -0.21 7.30
N LEU A 42 8.10 -0.41 6.60
CA LEU A 42 8.89 -1.64 6.64
C LEU A 42 10.18 -1.39 7.41
N THR A 43 10.46 -2.22 8.38
CA THR A 43 11.70 -2.17 9.17
C THR A 43 12.50 -3.44 8.95
N ASP A 44 13.78 -3.31 8.60
CA ASP A 44 14.74 -4.40 8.66
C ASP A 44 15.27 -4.51 10.09
N LEU A 45 14.89 -5.57 10.78
CA LEU A 45 15.24 -5.77 12.20
C LEU A 45 16.73 -6.10 12.40
N SER A 46 17.45 -6.49 11.33
CA SER A 46 18.87 -6.79 11.40
C SER A 46 19.75 -5.54 11.54
N ASN A 47 19.30 -4.39 11.02
CA ASN A 47 20.05 -3.14 10.99
C ASN A 47 19.25 -1.90 11.41
N GLY A 48 17.93 -2.05 11.64
CA GLY A 48 17.05 -0.95 12.03
C GLY A 48 16.69 -0.01 10.89
N TYR A 49 16.99 -0.34 9.64
CA TYR A 49 16.63 0.50 8.49
C TYR A 49 15.12 0.50 8.26
N ILE A 50 14.57 1.69 7.94
CA ILE A 50 13.14 1.91 7.80
C ILE A 50 12.83 2.45 6.41
N TRP A 51 11.88 1.82 5.72
CA TRP A 51 11.28 2.33 4.47
C TRP A 51 9.84 2.75 4.73
N ASN A 52 9.46 3.91 4.21
CA ASN A 52 8.09 4.38 4.21
C ASN A 52 7.50 4.31 2.79
N SER A 53 6.21 4.05 2.69
CA SER A 53 5.52 3.93 1.40
C SER A 53 4.98 5.24 0.88
N ILE A 54 4.85 6.23 1.74
CA ILE A 54 4.41 7.59 1.40
C ILE A 54 5.48 8.58 1.81
N VAL A 55 5.47 9.74 1.17
CA VAL A 55 6.31 10.86 1.59
C VAL A 55 5.70 11.48 2.83
N VAL A 56 6.39 11.36 3.96
CA VAL A 56 5.96 11.96 5.22
C VAL A 56 5.84 13.48 5.01
N ASP A 57 4.74 14.06 5.46
CA ASP A 57 4.40 15.48 5.25
C ASP A 57 4.18 15.90 3.78
N GLY A 58 3.93 14.94 2.87
CA GLY A 58 3.71 15.24 1.46
C GLY A 58 2.59 16.24 1.18
N LEU A 59 1.57 16.30 2.04
CA LEU A 59 0.50 17.31 1.93
C LEU A 59 0.98 18.73 2.28
N GLN A 60 2.11 18.86 2.97
CA GLN A 60 2.72 20.13 3.37
C GLN A 60 3.85 20.55 2.43
N ASP A 61 4.14 19.75 1.42
CA ASP A 61 5.18 20.08 0.43
C ASP A 61 4.76 21.30 -0.38
N GLU A 62 5.51 22.39 -0.20
CA GLU A 62 5.26 23.65 -0.88
C GLU A 62 5.57 23.60 -2.39
N ASN A 63 6.36 22.60 -2.81
CA ASN A 63 6.73 22.40 -4.22
C ASN A 63 5.72 21.55 -4.99
N ALA A 64 4.77 20.92 -4.31
CA ALA A 64 3.74 20.10 -4.92
C ALA A 64 2.38 20.82 -4.86
N GLU A 65 1.64 20.78 -5.96
CA GLU A 65 0.31 21.36 -6.08
C GLU A 65 -0.72 20.35 -6.58
N GLY A 66 -1.98 20.53 -6.18
CA GLY A 66 -3.10 19.75 -6.68
C GLY A 66 -2.93 18.25 -6.48
N ILE A 67 -3.08 17.49 -7.58
CA ILE A 67 -2.97 16.03 -7.57
C ILE A 67 -1.56 15.55 -7.19
N ALA A 68 -0.53 16.34 -7.45
CA ALA A 68 0.84 15.98 -7.08
C ALA A 68 1.01 15.81 -5.57
N LYS A 69 0.35 16.65 -4.76
CA LYS A 69 0.36 16.49 -3.29
C LYS A 69 -0.26 15.17 -2.84
N THR A 70 -1.43 14.85 -3.37
CA THR A 70 -2.13 13.63 -3.00
C THR A 70 -1.45 12.38 -3.55
N ASN A 71 -0.75 12.47 -4.67
CA ASN A 71 0.08 11.39 -5.18
C ASN A 71 1.18 10.99 -4.20
N LEU A 72 1.81 11.94 -3.52
CA LEU A 72 2.85 11.69 -2.51
C LEU A 72 2.35 10.86 -1.32
N MET A 73 1.05 10.91 -1.05
CA MET A 73 0.38 10.19 0.02
C MET A 73 -0.31 8.90 -0.44
N SER A 74 -0.11 8.51 -1.69
CA SER A 74 -0.88 7.42 -2.31
C SER A 74 -0.05 6.17 -2.53
N GLN A 75 -0.67 5.01 -2.24
CA GLN A 75 -0.12 3.69 -2.59
C GLN A 75 -0.38 3.31 -4.04
N LEU A 76 -1.45 3.85 -4.63
CA LEU A 76 -1.84 3.63 -6.01
C LEU A 76 -2.02 4.96 -6.73
N ILE A 77 -1.45 5.06 -7.91
CA ILE A 77 -1.77 6.09 -8.90
C ILE A 77 -2.33 5.38 -10.12
N VAL A 78 -3.54 5.73 -10.52
CA VAL A 78 -4.28 5.04 -11.59
C VAL A 78 -4.51 5.99 -12.75
N THR A 79 -4.03 5.60 -13.92
CA THR A 79 -4.37 6.25 -15.19
C THR A 79 -5.46 5.43 -15.88
N TYR A 80 -6.52 6.09 -16.26
CA TYR A 80 -7.68 5.43 -16.83
C TYR A 80 -8.29 6.25 -17.98
N LYS A 81 -9.08 5.57 -18.79
CA LYS A 81 -9.89 6.19 -19.82
C LYS A 81 -11.33 6.24 -19.34
N SER A 82 -11.90 7.44 -19.31
CA SER A 82 -13.29 7.62 -18.90
C SER A 82 -14.25 7.05 -19.95
N ALA A 83 -15.52 6.86 -19.57
CA ALA A 83 -16.58 6.47 -20.50
C ALA A 83 -16.70 7.41 -21.71
N MET A 84 -16.30 8.66 -21.58
CA MET A 84 -16.23 9.65 -22.66
C MET A 84 -14.91 9.61 -23.44
N MET A 85 -14.08 8.58 -23.27
CA MET A 85 -12.82 8.36 -23.96
C MET A 85 -11.72 9.38 -23.62
N THR A 86 -11.84 10.08 -22.51
CA THR A 86 -10.83 11.01 -22.00
C THR A 86 -9.87 10.30 -21.07
N GLU A 87 -8.56 10.45 -21.28
CA GLU A 87 -7.53 9.95 -20.38
C GLU A 87 -7.43 10.82 -19.13
N MET A 88 -7.51 10.19 -17.97
CA MET A 88 -7.51 10.83 -16.66
C MET A 88 -6.62 10.09 -15.68
N THR A 89 -6.23 10.75 -14.62
CA THR A 89 -5.44 10.17 -13.52
C THR A 89 -6.12 10.43 -12.20
N THR A 90 -6.11 9.41 -11.34
CA THR A 90 -6.53 9.51 -9.95
C THR A 90 -5.55 8.78 -9.03
N ASN A 91 -5.75 8.92 -7.73
CA ASN A 91 -4.92 8.25 -6.74
C ASN A 91 -5.73 7.72 -5.54
N SER A 92 -5.12 6.78 -4.82
CA SER A 92 -5.78 6.12 -3.70
C SER A 92 -6.03 7.03 -2.50
N TYR A 93 -5.19 8.04 -2.27
CA TYR A 93 -5.41 8.96 -1.16
C TYR A 93 -6.69 9.78 -1.34
N SER A 94 -6.84 10.42 -2.49
CA SER A 94 -8.00 11.26 -2.78
C SER A 94 -9.32 10.49 -2.80
N ASP A 95 -9.33 9.32 -3.44
CA ASP A 95 -10.57 8.60 -3.71
C ASP A 95 -10.88 7.49 -2.70
N CYS A 96 -9.88 6.95 -2.02
CA CYS A 96 -10.06 5.82 -1.11
C CYS A 96 -9.76 6.17 0.34
N VAL A 97 -8.63 6.79 0.65
CA VAL A 97 -8.26 7.15 2.03
C VAL A 97 -9.22 8.19 2.60
N ARG A 98 -9.44 9.28 1.88
CA ARG A 98 -10.35 10.36 2.31
C ARG A 98 -11.79 9.89 2.46
N ASN A 99 -12.23 8.96 1.64
CA ASN A 99 -13.59 8.42 1.65
C ASN A 99 -13.73 7.18 2.53
N LYS A 100 -12.66 6.68 3.12
CA LYS A 100 -12.63 5.48 3.97
C LYS A 100 -13.21 4.25 3.26
N THR A 101 -12.79 4.02 2.02
CA THR A 101 -13.31 2.96 1.17
C THR A 101 -12.31 1.84 0.91
N ILE A 102 -11.25 1.73 1.71
CA ILE A 102 -10.29 0.64 1.63
C ILE A 102 -10.71 -0.45 2.62
N GLU A 103 -10.80 -1.69 2.15
CA GLU A 103 -11.08 -2.85 2.98
C GLU A 103 -9.79 -3.63 3.22
N TYR A 104 -9.44 -3.82 4.50
CA TYR A 104 -8.24 -4.55 4.90
C TYR A 104 -8.58 -5.92 5.46
N SER A 105 -7.77 -6.90 5.11
CA SER A 105 -7.77 -8.23 5.71
C SER A 105 -6.35 -8.75 5.87
N VAL A 106 -6.17 -9.67 6.80
CA VAL A 106 -4.86 -10.25 7.11
C VAL A 106 -4.98 -11.76 7.11
N ASP A 107 -4.07 -12.41 6.40
CA ASP A 107 -3.91 -13.86 6.43
C ASP A 107 -2.41 -14.20 6.48
N LYS A 108 -1.98 -14.82 7.59
CA LYS A 108 -0.58 -15.18 7.83
C LYS A 108 0.36 -13.99 7.66
N ASN A 109 1.24 -14.03 6.65
CA ASN A 109 2.25 -13.02 6.36
C ASN A 109 1.77 -11.98 5.32
N THR A 110 0.48 -11.92 5.02
CA THR A 110 -0.08 -11.11 3.94
C THR A 110 -1.18 -10.20 4.44
N ILE A 111 -1.06 -8.92 4.11
CA ILE A 111 -2.13 -7.92 4.25
C ILE A 111 -2.75 -7.74 2.87
N THR A 112 -4.06 -7.89 2.76
CA THR A 112 -4.82 -7.56 1.56
C THR A 112 -5.55 -6.25 1.77
N ALA A 113 -5.34 -5.29 0.89
CA ALA A 113 -6.04 -4.03 0.84
C ALA A 113 -6.85 -3.95 -0.46
N VAL A 114 -8.15 -3.82 -0.37
CA VAL A 114 -9.02 -3.64 -1.52
C VAL A 114 -9.39 -2.17 -1.63
N TYR A 115 -8.85 -1.52 -2.65
CA TYR A 115 -9.05 -0.09 -2.90
C TYR A 115 -10.31 0.11 -3.73
N LYS A 116 -11.33 0.71 -3.14
CA LYS A 116 -12.59 1.00 -3.81
C LYS A 116 -12.70 2.47 -4.18
N PHE A 117 -12.55 2.73 -5.46
CA PHE A 117 -12.76 4.05 -6.09
C PHE A 117 -14.24 4.17 -6.49
N LYS A 118 -15.08 4.43 -5.52
CA LYS A 118 -16.55 4.31 -5.70
C LYS A 118 -17.12 5.20 -6.79
N LYS A 119 -16.59 6.40 -6.96
CA LYS A 119 -17.04 7.33 -8.01
C LYS A 119 -16.74 6.82 -9.43
N LEU A 120 -15.67 6.04 -9.58
CA LEU A 120 -15.22 5.52 -10.88
C LEU A 120 -15.64 4.08 -11.12
N GLY A 121 -16.09 3.38 -10.08
CA GLY A 121 -16.47 1.99 -10.15
C GLY A 121 -15.30 1.00 -10.07
N PHE A 122 -14.09 1.45 -9.72
CA PHE A 122 -12.93 0.57 -9.58
C PHE A 122 -12.91 -0.15 -8.25
N SER A 123 -12.49 -1.40 -8.28
CA SER A 123 -12.08 -2.18 -7.12
C SER A 123 -10.76 -2.85 -7.43
N ILE A 124 -9.71 -2.50 -6.71
CA ILE A 124 -8.34 -2.96 -6.97
C ILE A 124 -7.79 -3.64 -5.73
N PRO A 125 -7.71 -4.98 -5.70
CA PRO A 125 -7.10 -5.72 -4.60
C PRO A 125 -5.58 -5.70 -4.70
N VAL A 126 -4.91 -5.39 -3.60
CA VAL A 126 -3.46 -5.37 -3.48
C VAL A 126 -3.03 -6.22 -2.29
N ARG A 127 -1.98 -7.03 -2.46
CA ARG A 127 -1.37 -7.81 -1.39
C ARG A 127 0.00 -7.27 -1.03
N PHE A 128 0.24 -7.11 0.27
CA PHE A 128 1.52 -6.77 0.87
C PHE A 128 1.96 -7.91 1.77
N SER A 129 3.14 -8.46 1.54
CA SER A 129 3.63 -9.63 2.27
C SER A 129 5.08 -9.44 2.71
N ILE A 130 5.43 -10.05 3.84
CA ILE A 130 6.82 -10.21 4.24
C ILE A 130 7.20 -11.69 4.29
N THR A 131 8.42 -11.97 3.86
CA THR A 131 9.06 -13.29 3.92
C THR A 131 10.44 -13.14 4.53
N ASP A 132 11.15 -14.24 4.76
CA ASP A 132 12.56 -14.22 5.19
C ASP A 132 13.46 -13.49 4.19
N GLU A 133 13.05 -13.41 2.92
CA GLU A 133 13.83 -12.83 1.83
C GLU A 133 13.51 -11.36 1.59
N GLY A 134 12.38 -10.86 2.10
CA GLY A 134 12.03 -9.47 1.94
C GLY A 134 10.53 -9.17 1.94
N PHE A 135 10.23 -7.99 1.43
CA PHE A 135 8.88 -7.46 1.24
C PHE A 135 8.45 -7.62 -0.22
N THR A 136 7.21 -8.01 -0.41
CA THR A 136 6.58 -8.08 -1.73
C THR A 136 5.26 -7.33 -1.74
N SER A 137 4.97 -6.69 -2.87
CA SER A 137 3.68 -6.09 -3.16
C SER A 137 3.19 -6.53 -4.52
N GLU A 138 1.93 -6.88 -4.62
CA GLU A 138 1.35 -7.30 -5.91
C GLU A 138 -0.11 -6.88 -6.02
N ILE A 139 -0.52 -6.61 -7.25
CA ILE A 139 -1.92 -6.37 -7.60
C ILE A 139 -2.55 -7.68 -8.03
N ASP A 140 -3.70 -8.01 -7.43
CA ASP A 140 -4.51 -9.14 -7.88
C ASP A 140 -5.32 -8.75 -9.13
N ALA A 141 -4.64 -8.82 -10.28
CA ALA A 141 -5.19 -8.36 -11.55
C ALA A 141 -6.46 -9.09 -11.97
N LYS A 142 -6.63 -10.34 -11.58
CA LYS A 142 -7.80 -11.15 -11.94
C LYS A 142 -9.08 -10.68 -11.27
N ASN A 143 -8.96 -10.02 -10.13
CA ASN A 143 -10.08 -9.56 -9.31
C ASN A 143 -10.27 -8.04 -9.37
N ILE A 144 -9.63 -7.36 -10.32
CA ILE A 144 -9.90 -5.94 -10.59
C ILE A 144 -11.28 -5.80 -11.21
N ILE A 145 -12.04 -4.84 -10.70
CA ILE A 145 -13.32 -4.40 -11.27
C ILE A 145 -13.14 -2.98 -11.81
N GLU A 146 -13.54 -2.75 -13.06
CA GLU A 146 -13.35 -1.46 -13.75
C GLU A 146 -14.62 -0.62 -13.85
N GLY A 147 -15.80 -1.25 -13.86
CA GLY A 147 -17.06 -0.54 -14.11
C GLY A 147 -17.14 0.00 -15.55
N GLU A 148 -17.56 1.26 -15.71
CA GLU A 148 -17.72 1.92 -17.01
C GLU A 148 -16.44 2.60 -17.53
N ASN A 149 -15.44 2.74 -16.68
CA ASN A 149 -14.14 3.32 -17.03
C ASN A 149 -13.13 2.20 -17.27
N SER A 150 -12.09 2.47 -18.06
CA SER A 150 -11.07 1.49 -18.37
C SER A 150 -9.73 1.87 -17.74
N ILE A 151 -9.15 1.00 -16.94
CA ILE A 151 -7.83 1.19 -16.36
C ILE A 151 -6.77 0.99 -17.45
N LEU A 152 -5.90 1.98 -17.63
CA LEU A 152 -4.78 1.93 -18.57
C LEU A 152 -3.49 1.50 -17.88
N SER A 153 -3.21 2.03 -16.69
CA SER A 153 -2.03 1.69 -15.91
C SER A 153 -2.25 1.96 -14.42
N ILE A 154 -1.51 1.23 -13.59
CA ILE A 154 -1.46 1.40 -12.14
C ILE A 154 0.00 1.48 -11.72
N SER A 155 0.37 2.56 -11.01
CA SER A 155 1.62 2.65 -10.28
C SER A 155 1.39 2.21 -8.85
N LEU A 156 2.02 1.13 -8.44
CA LEU A 156 1.95 0.59 -7.09
C LEU A 156 3.15 1.06 -6.28
N LEU A 157 2.89 1.60 -5.07
CA LEU A 157 3.92 2.11 -4.17
C LEU A 157 4.93 3.06 -4.85
N PRO A 158 4.49 4.10 -5.55
CA PRO A 158 5.36 4.90 -6.42
C PRO A 158 6.49 5.61 -5.66
N TYR A 159 6.31 5.86 -4.37
CA TYR A 159 7.28 6.57 -3.52
C TYR A 159 7.88 5.70 -2.42
N PHE A 160 7.77 4.37 -2.54
CA PHE A 160 8.34 3.47 -1.53
C PHE A 160 9.85 3.68 -1.39
N GLY A 161 10.28 3.99 -0.17
CA GLY A 161 11.68 4.28 0.14
C GLY A 161 12.15 5.68 -0.27
N ALA A 162 11.27 6.54 -0.77
CA ALA A 162 11.64 7.93 -1.04
C ALA A 162 11.95 8.66 0.28
N ALA A 163 13.15 9.21 0.38
CA ALA A 163 13.52 10.11 1.46
C ALA A 163 13.04 11.53 1.10
N GLY A 164 12.42 12.21 2.05
CA GLY A 164 12.20 13.65 1.91
C GLY A 164 13.57 14.35 1.85
N SER A 165 13.76 15.24 0.89
CA SER A 165 14.97 16.06 0.83
C SER A 165 14.97 17.03 2.02
N LYS A 166 15.52 16.59 3.13
CA LYS A 166 16.09 17.47 4.15
C LYS A 166 17.54 17.05 4.32
N ASP A 167 18.34 17.58 3.46
CA ASP A 167 19.77 17.75 3.69
C ASP A 167 20.09 19.23 3.64
#